data_e8ad7987a9b6250f8c066a8c0ad3731b
#
_entry.id   e8ad7987a9b6250f8c066a8c0ad3731b
#
_cell.length_a   1.000
_cell.length_b   1.000
_cell.length_c   1.000
_cell.angle_alpha   90.00
_cell.angle_beta   90.00
_cell.angle_gamma   90.00
#
_symmetry.space_group_name_H-M   'P 1'
#
loop_
_entity.id
_entity.type
_entity.pdbx_description
1 polymer ?
#
loop_
_entity_poly.entity_id
_entity_poly.type
_entity_poly.pdbx_seq_one_letter_code
_entity_poly.pdbx_strand_id
1 'polypeptide(L)'
;QNGTYSAFLASGYAAKNINSNDNKTALYVYDLGNTLGTPIAKIEVQGGKGGLSSPTLVDKDLDGTVDIAYAGDRGGNMYRFDLSSDKPSEWTVRTIFQGAKPITSAPAVSRLADKRVVIFGTGSDLSEEDVVDTKEQYIYGIFDDDKGTVKVTVQNGTGGGLLEQVLSEENKTLFLNKGSDGSGSKGWVVKLKEGQRVTVKPTVVLRTAFVTIRSYTGNDKCGAQTAILGINTADGGALTPRSARPIVPEANTAVAQYSGHKKTAGGKSVPIGCMEKGGKTVCPNGYVYDKPVNVRYLDETETDGFSTTA
;
A
#
# COMPACT_ATOMS: atom_id res chain seq x y z
N GLN A 1 -16.33 2.74 18.57
CA GLN A 1 -16.65 3.81 19.53
C GLN A 1 -17.59 3.28 20.61
N ASN A 2 -17.50 3.78 21.81
CA ASN A 2 -18.41 3.47 22.94
C ASN A 2 -18.56 1.96 23.25
N GLY A 3 -17.48 1.18 23.06
CA GLY A 3 -17.50 -0.25 23.31
C GLY A 3 -18.23 -1.09 22.27
N THR A 4 -18.59 -0.53 21.13
CA THR A 4 -19.22 -1.23 20.03
C THR A 4 -18.17 -1.77 19.06
N TYR A 5 -18.19 -3.08 18.82
CA TYR A 5 -17.38 -3.69 17.77
C TYR A 5 -18.07 -3.54 16.42
N SER A 6 -17.34 -2.99 15.45
CA SER A 6 -17.91 -2.69 14.14
C SER A 6 -17.10 -3.30 13.00
N ALA A 7 -17.79 -3.69 11.94
CA ALA A 7 -17.17 -4.05 10.67
C ALA A 7 -17.25 -2.88 9.71
N PHE A 8 -16.11 -2.57 9.07
CA PHE A 8 -15.99 -1.53 8.06
C PHE A 8 -15.81 -2.18 6.70
N LEU A 9 -16.80 -2.00 5.84
CA LEU A 9 -16.84 -2.62 4.53
C LEU A 9 -16.86 -1.55 3.45
N ALA A 10 -15.94 -1.66 2.50
CA ALA A 10 -15.97 -0.84 1.30
C ALA A 10 -17.02 -1.39 0.31
N SER A 11 -17.53 -0.54 -0.57
CA SER A 11 -18.47 -0.94 -1.64
C SER A 11 -17.87 -1.97 -2.62
N GLY A 12 -16.56 -2.17 -2.56
CA GLY A 12 -15.86 -3.10 -3.43
C GLY A 12 -15.60 -2.53 -4.81
N TYR A 13 -15.03 -3.36 -5.67
CA TYR A 13 -14.70 -2.95 -7.03
C TYR A 13 -15.94 -2.95 -7.89
N ALA A 14 -16.05 -1.89 -8.68
CA ALA A 14 -17.07 -1.79 -9.69
C ALA A 14 -16.91 -2.88 -10.75
N ALA A 15 -18.02 -3.21 -11.36
CA ALA A 15 -18.05 -3.94 -12.61
C ALA A 15 -17.21 -3.23 -13.70
N LYS A 16 -17.09 -3.85 -14.85
CA LYS A 16 -16.23 -3.44 -15.98
C LYS A 16 -16.22 -1.94 -16.30
N ASN A 17 -17.38 -1.28 -16.20
CA ASN A 17 -17.50 0.15 -16.46
C ASN A 17 -17.42 0.97 -15.16
N ILE A 18 -16.26 1.56 -14.86
CA ILE A 18 -16.03 2.38 -13.68
C ILE A 18 -16.83 3.69 -13.65
N ASN A 19 -17.39 4.11 -14.76
CA ASN A 19 -18.21 5.31 -14.86
C ASN A 19 -19.72 5.01 -14.81
N SER A 20 -20.11 3.75 -14.61
CA SER A 20 -21.52 3.40 -14.46
C SER A 20 -22.11 4.04 -13.21
N ASN A 21 -23.33 4.55 -13.29
CA ASN A 21 -24.06 5.10 -12.16
C ASN A 21 -24.38 4.03 -11.09
N ASP A 22 -24.26 2.76 -11.42
CA ASP A 22 -24.46 1.65 -10.49
C ASP A 22 -23.24 1.41 -9.59
N ASN A 23 -22.10 2.02 -9.91
CA ASN A 23 -20.85 1.87 -9.19
C ASN A 23 -20.74 2.90 -8.06
N LYS A 24 -21.40 2.63 -6.96
CA LYS A 24 -21.32 3.48 -5.77
C LYS A 24 -19.95 3.37 -5.11
N THR A 25 -19.36 4.50 -4.76
CA THR A 25 -18.16 4.57 -3.92
C THR A 25 -18.62 4.90 -2.51
N ALA A 26 -18.59 3.92 -1.60
CA ALA A 26 -19.13 4.09 -0.27
C ALA A 26 -18.40 3.22 0.77
N LEU A 27 -18.34 3.73 1.98
CA LEU A 27 -17.94 3.00 3.18
C LEU A 27 -19.19 2.66 3.98
N TYR A 28 -19.34 1.38 4.32
CA TYR A 28 -20.41 0.85 5.16
C TYR A 28 -19.84 0.47 6.51
N VAL A 29 -20.52 0.84 7.57
CA VAL A 29 -20.15 0.46 8.94
C VAL A 29 -21.29 -0.30 9.57
N TYR A 30 -21.01 -1.51 10.05
CA TYR A 30 -21.97 -2.40 10.68
C TYR A 30 -21.60 -2.63 12.13
N ASP A 31 -22.58 -2.58 13.01
CA ASP A 31 -22.45 -3.04 14.39
C ASP A 31 -22.49 -4.57 14.41
N LEU A 32 -21.44 -5.21 14.91
CA LEU A 32 -21.36 -6.66 15.02
C LEU A 32 -22.27 -7.24 16.11
N GLY A 33 -22.76 -6.41 17.03
CA GLY A 33 -23.78 -6.78 18.02
C GLY A 33 -25.19 -6.74 17.47
N ASN A 34 -25.41 -6.15 16.29
CA ASN A 34 -26.72 -6.02 15.68
C ASN A 34 -26.97 -7.11 14.62
N THR A 35 -27.92 -7.98 14.88
CA THR A 35 -28.29 -9.09 13.99
C THR A 35 -29.19 -8.70 12.81
N LEU A 36 -29.64 -7.46 12.75
CA LEU A 36 -30.60 -7.00 11.73
C LEU A 36 -29.96 -6.74 10.36
N GLY A 37 -28.62 -6.77 10.26
CA GLY A 37 -27.91 -6.63 8.99
C GLY A 37 -27.98 -5.23 8.36
N THR A 38 -28.49 -4.23 9.06
CA THR A 38 -28.51 -2.84 8.60
C THR A 38 -27.24 -2.11 9.03
N PRO A 39 -26.61 -1.34 8.16
CA PRO A 39 -25.45 -0.55 8.55
C PRO A 39 -25.85 0.58 9.51
N ILE A 40 -25.00 0.85 10.50
CA ILE A 40 -25.14 2.04 11.36
C ILE A 40 -24.76 3.32 10.60
N ALA A 41 -23.94 3.20 9.58
CA ALA A 41 -23.61 4.29 8.66
C ALA A 41 -23.30 3.79 7.26
N LYS A 42 -23.70 4.58 6.27
CA LYS A 42 -23.28 4.49 4.88
C LYS A 42 -22.75 5.86 4.49
N ILE A 43 -21.46 5.93 4.23
CA ILE A 43 -20.81 7.19 3.83
C ILE A 43 -20.51 7.08 2.33
N GLU A 44 -21.33 7.74 1.52
CA GLU A 44 -21.19 7.75 0.07
C GLU A 44 -20.28 8.91 -0.36
N VAL A 45 -19.33 8.61 -1.24
CA VAL A 45 -18.43 9.61 -1.81
C VAL A 45 -19.08 10.19 -3.07
N GLN A 46 -19.35 11.48 -3.05
CA GLN A 46 -19.85 12.17 -4.23
C GLN A 46 -18.76 12.28 -5.30
N GLY A 47 -19.07 11.84 -6.51
CA GLY A 47 -18.13 11.82 -7.63
C GLY A 47 -17.04 10.75 -7.55
N GLY A 48 -17.15 9.79 -6.64
CA GLY A 48 -16.29 8.62 -6.59
C GLY A 48 -16.46 7.73 -7.81
N LYS A 49 -15.39 7.02 -8.20
CA LYS A 49 -15.35 6.23 -9.45
C LYS A 49 -14.85 4.81 -9.23
N GLY A 50 -15.61 3.87 -9.71
CA GLY A 50 -15.20 2.47 -9.77
C GLY A 50 -15.29 1.70 -8.46
N GLY A 51 -16.05 2.21 -7.49
CA GLY A 51 -16.21 1.61 -6.17
C GLY A 51 -15.04 1.91 -5.23
N LEU A 52 -15.18 1.53 -3.97
CA LEU A 52 -14.18 1.76 -2.94
C LEU A 52 -13.40 0.48 -2.67
N SER A 53 -12.07 0.56 -2.62
CA SER A 53 -11.21 -0.54 -2.17
C SER A 53 -11.19 -0.65 -0.64
N SER A 54 -10.59 -1.71 -0.12
CA SER A 54 -10.56 -1.98 1.32
C SER A 54 -10.01 -0.81 2.13
N PRO A 55 -10.64 -0.42 3.24
CA PRO A 55 -10.17 0.66 4.08
C PRO A 55 -9.03 0.22 5.00
N THR A 56 -8.22 1.18 5.41
CA THR A 56 -7.31 1.07 6.56
C THR A 56 -7.80 1.98 7.66
N LEU A 57 -7.97 1.42 8.84
CA LEU A 57 -8.52 2.10 10.00
C LEU A 57 -7.39 2.64 10.88
N VAL A 58 -7.60 3.80 11.47
CA VAL A 58 -6.64 4.45 12.35
C VAL A 58 -7.35 4.90 13.61
N ASP A 59 -6.79 4.51 14.73
CA ASP A 59 -7.02 5.06 16.04
C ASP A 59 -6.02 6.20 16.22
N LYS A 60 -6.51 7.43 16.29
CA LYS A 60 -5.68 8.63 16.22
C LYS A 60 -5.02 8.95 17.54
N ASP A 61 -5.76 8.78 18.62
CA ASP A 61 -5.36 9.15 19.98
C ASP A 61 -5.02 7.95 20.88
N LEU A 62 -5.12 6.73 20.32
CA LEU A 62 -4.80 5.47 20.96
C LEU A 62 -5.75 5.14 22.14
N ASP A 63 -6.99 5.52 22.04
CA ASP A 63 -8.03 5.22 23.02
C ASP A 63 -8.71 3.85 22.79
N GLY A 64 -8.33 3.16 21.71
CA GLY A 64 -8.89 1.87 21.32
C GLY A 64 -10.09 1.99 20.39
N THR A 65 -10.45 3.21 19.95
CA THR A 65 -11.54 3.42 19.00
C THR A 65 -11.01 3.89 17.63
N VAL A 66 -11.82 3.68 16.60
CA VAL A 66 -11.48 4.09 15.25
C VAL A 66 -11.94 5.53 15.00
N ASP A 67 -11.00 6.41 14.64
CA ASP A 67 -11.27 7.81 14.32
C ASP A 67 -11.25 8.10 12.83
N ILE A 68 -10.41 7.39 12.08
CA ILE A 68 -10.17 7.69 10.68
C ILE A 68 -10.15 6.39 9.88
N ALA A 69 -10.71 6.44 8.68
CA ALA A 69 -10.48 5.40 7.67
C ALA A 69 -9.91 6.03 6.39
N TYR A 70 -8.98 5.34 5.75
CA TYR A 70 -8.46 5.70 4.43
C TYR A 70 -8.78 4.60 3.44
N ALA A 71 -9.29 4.97 2.28
CA ALA A 71 -9.56 4.03 1.19
C ALA A 71 -9.49 4.72 -0.16
N GLY A 72 -9.03 4.00 -1.17
CA GLY A 72 -8.93 4.50 -2.53
C GLY A 72 -10.02 3.95 -3.46
N ASP A 73 -10.15 4.52 -4.65
CA ASP A 73 -11.04 4.02 -5.69
C ASP A 73 -10.31 3.68 -6.99
N ARG A 74 -10.99 2.98 -7.90
CA ARG A 74 -10.42 2.64 -9.22
C ARG A 74 -10.23 3.84 -10.14
N GLY A 75 -10.86 4.96 -9.84
CA GLY A 75 -10.66 6.22 -10.56
C GLY A 75 -9.37 6.96 -10.16
N GLY A 76 -8.67 6.49 -9.14
CA GLY A 76 -7.38 7.03 -8.70
C GLY A 76 -7.47 8.06 -7.58
N ASN A 77 -8.56 8.10 -6.85
CA ASN A 77 -8.72 9.00 -5.71
C ASN A 77 -8.44 8.25 -4.40
N MET A 78 -7.88 8.95 -3.42
CA MET A 78 -7.74 8.49 -2.04
C MET A 78 -8.60 9.37 -1.14
N TYR A 79 -9.39 8.72 -0.30
CA TYR A 79 -10.35 9.37 0.60
C TYR A 79 -9.95 9.20 2.05
N ARG A 80 -10.26 10.21 2.85
CA ARG A 80 -10.19 10.18 4.30
C ARG A 80 -11.59 10.33 4.86
N PHE A 81 -12.03 9.34 5.61
CA PHE A 81 -13.29 9.34 6.36
C PHE A 81 -12.99 9.77 7.78
N ASP A 82 -13.67 10.79 8.25
CA ASP A 82 -13.62 11.22 9.65
C ASP A 82 -14.75 10.54 10.42
N LEU A 83 -14.35 9.71 11.37
CA LEU A 83 -15.23 8.86 12.16
C LEU A 83 -15.14 9.20 13.66
N SER A 84 -14.55 10.34 13.99
CA SER A 84 -14.24 10.72 15.38
C SER A 84 -15.45 11.18 16.19
N SER A 85 -16.57 11.54 15.52
CA SER A 85 -17.81 11.89 16.27
C SER A 85 -18.48 10.63 16.84
N ASP A 86 -19.02 10.76 18.04
CA ASP A 86 -19.86 9.73 18.67
C ASP A 86 -21.16 9.46 17.89
N LYS A 87 -21.55 10.38 17.02
CA LYS A 87 -22.74 10.27 16.19
C LYS A 87 -22.39 9.88 14.76
N PRO A 88 -22.74 8.69 14.30
CA PRO A 88 -22.46 8.26 12.93
C PRO A 88 -23.00 9.18 11.84
N SER A 89 -24.07 9.93 12.13
CA SER A 89 -24.64 10.91 11.21
C SER A 89 -23.76 12.16 10.97
N GLU A 90 -22.77 12.38 11.81
CA GLU A 90 -21.80 13.47 11.69
C GLU A 90 -20.49 13.05 11.01
N TRP A 91 -20.36 11.76 10.68
CA TRP A 91 -19.17 11.26 9.97
C TRP A 91 -19.11 11.82 8.57
N THR A 92 -17.92 12.20 8.15
CA THR A 92 -17.69 12.89 6.89
C THR A 92 -16.62 12.20 6.06
N VAL A 93 -16.55 12.56 4.79
CA VAL A 93 -15.51 12.10 3.86
C VAL A 93 -14.96 13.27 3.07
N ARG A 94 -13.65 13.25 2.84
CA ARG A 94 -12.98 14.19 1.93
C ARG A 94 -11.94 13.48 1.07
N THR A 95 -11.68 14.04 -0.10
CA THR A 95 -10.61 13.58 -0.98
C THR A 95 -9.28 14.19 -0.53
N ILE A 96 -8.29 13.37 -0.22
CA ILE A 96 -6.94 13.81 0.12
C ILE A 96 -5.98 13.74 -1.05
N PHE A 97 -6.28 12.87 -2.02
CA PHE A 97 -5.46 12.70 -3.23
C PHE A 97 -6.37 12.47 -4.45
N GLN A 98 -6.02 13.08 -5.56
CA GLN A 98 -6.68 12.91 -6.83
C GLN A 98 -5.66 12.62 -7.92
N GLY A 99 -5.73 11.43 -8.47
CA GLY A 99 -4.93 10.96 -9.61
C GLY A 99 -5.82 10.41 -10.71
N ALA A 100 -5.22 9.55 -11.54
CA ALA A 100 -5.94 8.93 -12.66
C ALA A 100 -5.64 7.42 -12.79
N LYS A 101 -4.87 6.85 -11.87
CA LYS A 101 -4.48 5.45 -11.90
C LYS A 101 -5.24 4.66 -10.83
N PRO A 102 -5.71 3.45 -11.12
CA PRO A 102 -6.57 2.70 -10.21
C PRO A 102 -5.85 2.40 -8.89
N ILE A 103 -6.57 2.52 -7.78
CA ILE A 103 -6.13 2.12 -6.45
C ILE A 103 -6.99 0.93 -6.06
N THR A 104 -6.38 -0.27 -6.06
CA THR A 104 -7.10 -1.54 -5.86
C THR A 104 -6.68 -2.28 -4.60
N SER A 105 -5.89 -1.65 -3.75
CA SER A 105 -5.50 -2.21 -2.45
C SER A 105 -5.65 -1.19 -1.33
N ALA A 106 -5.78 -1.69 -0.11
CA ALA A 106 -5.82 -0.83 1.06
C ALA A 106 -4.50 -0.04 1.22
N PRO A 107 -4.53 1.22 1.64
CA PRO A 107 -3.32 1.94 1.98
C PRO A 107 -2.70 1.44 3.28
N ALA A 108 -1.41 1.70 3.48
CA ALA A 108 -0.76 1.62 4.78
C ALA A 108 -0.61 3.03 5.35
N VAL A 109 -0.50 3.14 6.66
CA VAL A 109 -0.35 4.43 7.34
C VAL A 109 0.89 4.38 8.22
N SER A 110 1.78 5.34 8.02
CA SER A 110 2.94 5.57 8.87
C SER A 110 2.74 6.83 9.69
N ARG A 111 3.07 6.78 10.98
CA ARG A 111 3.01 7.95 11.86
C ARG A 111 4.40 8.61 11.90
N LEU A 112 4.45 9.88 11.54
CA LEU A 112 5.57 10.78 11.80
C LEU A 112 5.27 11.63 13.04
N ALA A 113 6.21 12.47 13.42
CA ALA A 113 6.07 13.28 14.65
C ALA A 113 4.84 14.21 14.62
N ASP A 114 4.57 14.83 13.48
CA ASP A 114 3.57 15.90 13.30
C ASP A 114 2.46 15.56 12.30
N LYS A 115 2.53 14.39 11.66
CA LYS A 115 1.59 14.01 10.58
C LYS A 115 1.59 12.50 10.37
N ARG A 116 0.64 12.04 9.58
CA ARG A 116 0.61 10.68 9.02
C ARG A 116 1.04 10.70 7.58
N VAL A 117 1.60 9.59 7.13
CA VAL A 117 1.83 9.32 5.72
C VAL A 117 0.90 8.21 5.30
N VAL A 118 0.03 8.49 4.36
CA VAL A 118 -0.88 7.52 3.74
C VAL A 118 -0.18 6.96 2.51
N ILE A 119 0.21 5.69 2.56
CA ILE A 119 1.05 5.04 1.56
C ILE A 119 0.23 4.04 0.77
N PHE A 120 0.22 4.19 -0.53
CA PHE A 120 -0.51 3.30 -1.43
C PHE A 120 0.16 3.24 -2.80
N GLY A 121 -0.06 2.14 -3.48
CA GLY A 121 0.35 2.01 -4.86
C GLY A 121 -0.84 2.04 -5.81
N THR A 122 -0.54 2.17 -7.09
CA THR A 122 -1.52 2.11 -8.16
C THR A 122 -1.33 0.89 -9.03
N GLY A 123 -2.38 0.48 -9.69
CA GLY A 123 -2.43 -0.68 -10.56
C GLY A 123 -3.67 -1.53 -10.33
N SER A 124 -3.91 -2.46 -11.24
CA SER A 124 -5.05 -3.36 -11.19
C SER A 124 -4.67 -4.75 -11.73
N ASP A 125 -5.24 -5.77 -11.13
CA ASP A 125 -5.16 -7.18 -11.55
C ASP A 125 -6.57 -7.81 -11.44
N LEU A 126 -7.60 -7.07 -11.85
CA LEU A 126 -8.99 -7.47 -11.69
C LEU A 126 -9.58 -8.09 -12.97
N SER A 127 -8.88 -7.95 -14.09
CA SER A 127 -9.32 -8.46 -15.40
C SER A 127 -8.13 -8.91 -16.24
N GLU A 128 -8.41 -9.66 -17.31
CA GLU A 128 -7.40 -10.07 -18.28
C GLU A 128 -6.76 -8.88 -19.01
N GLU A 129 -7.51 -7.82 -19.23
CA GLU A 129 -6.99 -6.59 -19.82
C GLU A 129 -5.94 -5.92 -18.91
N ASP A 130 -6.06 -6.06 -17.60
CA ASP A 130 -5.08 -5.53 -16.65
C ASP A 130 -3.72 -6.23 -16.78
N VAL A 131 -3.71 -7.52 -17.12
CA VAL A 131 -2.48 -8.31 -17.27
C VAL A 131 -1.59 -7.76 -18.38
N VAL A 132 -2.20 -7.32 -19.48
CA VAL A 132 -1.48 -6.77 -20.64
C VAL A 132 -1.28 -5.26 -20.57
N ASP A 133 -1.84 -4.60 -19.56
CA ASP A 133 -1.68 -3.15 -19.36
C ASP A 133 -0.26 -2.82 -18.90
N THR A 134 0.46 -2.05 -19.72
CA THR A 134 1.84 -1.62 -19.46
C THR A 134 1.92 -0.15 -19.04
N LYS A 135 0.80 0.49 -18.77
CA LYS A 135 0.78 1.90 -18.34
C LYS A 135 1.60 2.11 -17.07
N GLU A 136 2.19 3.27 -16.98
CA GLU A 136 2.94 3.69 -15.81
C GLU A 136 2.05 3.72 -14.56
N GLN A 137 2.57 3.15 -13.48
CA GLN A 137 1.96 3.14 -12.15
C GLN A 137 2.90 3.78 -11.14
N TYR A 138 2.40 4.06 -9.95
CA TYR A 138 3.10 4.86 -8.97
C TYR A 138 2.90 4.31 -7.55
N ILE A 139 3.84 4.64 -6.67
CA ILE A 139 3.67 4.52 -5.22
C ILE A 139 3.65 5.93 -4.67
N TYR A 140 2.66 6.24 -3.85
CA TYR A 140 2.49 7.53 -3.22
C TYR A 140 2.59 7.44 -1.71
N GLY A 141 3.16 8.47 -1.10
CA GLY A 141 3.02 8.74 0.32
C GLY A 141 2.48 10.15 0.52
N ILE A 142 1.22 10.27 0.93
CA ILE A 142 0.53 11.55 1.08
C ILE A 142 0.51 11.95 2.55
N PHE A 143 0.95 13.16 2.86
CA PHE A 143 0.94 13.68 4.21
C PHE A 143 -0.46 14.12 4.63
N ASP A 144 -0.90 13.68 5.79
CA ASP A 144 -2.13 14.11 6.43
C ASP A 144 -1.81 14.62 7.84
N ASP A 145 -2.04 15.92 8.07
CA ASP A 145 -1.74 16.63 9.31
C ASP A 145 -2.97 16.88 10.20
N ASP A 146 -4.10 16.26 9.89
CA ASP A 146 -5.41 16.40 10.55
C ASP A 146 -6.07 17.78 10.45
N LYS A 147 -5.43 18.76 9.82
CA LYS A 147 -5.97 20.13 9.69
C LYS A 147 -7.03 20.29 8.59
N GLY A 148 -7.28 19.22 7.87
CA GLY A 148 -8.38 19.17 6.90
C GLY A 148 -8.16 19.92 5.59
N THR A 149 -6.96 20.44 5.34
CA THR A 149 -6.67 21.32 4.20
C THR A 149 -5.91 20.65 3.07
N VAL A 150 -5.27 19.52 3.33
CA VAL A 150 -4.39 18.89 2.32
C VAL A 150 -5.23 18.12 1.31
N LYS A 151 -5.15 18.57 0.06
CA LYS A 151 -5.54 17.82 -1.12
C LYS A 151 -4.39 17.87 -2.11
N VAL A 152 -3.95 16.71 -2.55
CA VAL A 152 -2.93 16.56 -3.59
C VAL A 152 -3.63 16.21 -4.89
N THR A 153 -3.36 16.95 -5.95
CA THR A 153 -3.78 16.61 -7.30
C THR A 153 -2.55 16.45 -8.16
N VAL A 154 -2.41 15.31 -8.80
CA VAL A 154 -1.29 15.02 -9.70
C VAL A 154 -1.72 15.10 -11.15
N GLN A 155 -0.78 15.51 -12.01
CA GLN A 155 -0.92 15.47 -13.45
C GLN A 155 0.08 14.45 -13.98
N ASN A 156 -0.37 13.51 -14.80
CA ASN A 156 0.49 12.43 -15.30
C ASN A 156 1.29 11.71 -14.20
N GLY A 157 0.67 11.55 -13.03
CA GLY A 157 1.23 10.79 -11.91
C GLY A 157 2.16 11.56 -10.98
N THR A 158 2.61 12.74 -11.33
CA THR A 158 3.59 13.54 -10.55
C THR A 158 3.11 14.97 -10.29
N GLY A 159 3.92 15.75 -9.60
CA GLY A 159 3.59 17.13 -9.23
C GLY A 159 2.81 17.23 -7.93
N GLY A 160 1.95 18.24 -7.81
CA GLY A 160 1.07 18.45 -6.65
C GLY A 160 1.78 18.73 -5.32
N GLY A 161 3.07 19.11 -5.34
CA GLY A 161 3.88 19.32 -4.14
C GLY A 161 4.52 18.04 -3.59
N LEU A 162 4.56 16.98 -4.39
CA LEU A 162 5.21 15.72 -4.03
C LEU A 162 6.70 15.75 -4.38
N LEU A 163 7.52 15.17 -3.51
CA LEU A 163 8.91 14.87 -3.82
C LEU A 163 8.96 13.65 -4.74
N GLU A 164 9.55 13.81 -5.89
CA GLU A 164 9.70 12.72 -6.85
C GLU A 164 10.95 11.89 -6.54
N GLN A 165 10.76 10.56 -6.48
CA GLN A 165 11.82 9.58 -6.36
C GLN A 165 11.88 8.74 -7.63
N VAL A 166 13.08 8.49 -8.13
CA VAL A 166 13.31 7.73 -9.36
C VAL A 166 13.75 6.32 -9.02
N LEU A 167 12.97 5.34 -9.50
CA LEU A 167 13.31 3.93 -9.38
C LEU A 167 14.19 3.50 -10.54
N SER A 168 15.39 3.02 -10.23
CA SER A 168 16.30 2.44 -11.21
C SER A 168 16.64 0.99 -10.84
N GLU A 169 17.09 0.21 -11.81
CA GLU A 169 17.48 -1.18 -11.60
C GLU A 169 18.87 -1.44 -12.21
N GLU A 170 19.72 -2.05 -11.41
CA GLU A 170 21.02 -2.51 -11.82
C GLU A 170 21.29 -3.88 -11.20
N ASN A 171 21.69 -4.85 -12.01
CA ASN A 171 22.00 -6.20 -11.52
C ASN A 171 20.93 -6.83 -10.61
N LYS A 172 19.67 -6.75 -11.01
CA LYS A 172 18.49 -7.18 -10.22
C LYS A 172 18.35 -6.47 -8.86
N THR A 173 18.92 -5.30 -8.72
CA THR A 173 18.78 -4.47 -7.53
C THR A 173 18.04 -3.21 -7.89
N LEU A 174 17.03 -2.87 -7.10
CA LEU A 174 16.28 -1.64 -7.25
C LEU A 174 16.90 -0.55 -6.37
N PHE A 175 17.02 0.63 -6.92
CA PHE A 175 17.52 1.82 -6.24
C PHE A 175 16.51 2.93 -6.34
N LEU A 176 16.38 3.70 -5.25
CA LEU A 176 15.62 4.95 -5.25
C LEU A 176 16.57 6.11 -5.21
N ASN A 177 16.46 6.96 -6.21
CA ASN A 177 17.27 8.15 -6.35
C ASN A 177 16.34 9.36 -6.33
N LYS A 178 16.75 10.42 -5.65
CA LYS A 178 15.97 11.66 -5.62
C LYS A 178 15.81 12.21 -7.03
N GLY A 179 14.60 12.43 -7.45
CA GLY A 179 14.28 13.15 -8.67
C GLY A 179 14.55 14.65 -8.55
N SER A 180 14.53 15.34 -9.68
CA SER A 180 14.84 16.77 -9.74
C SER A 180 13.71 17.67 -9.24
N ASP A 181 12.47 17.16 -9.20
CA ASP A 181 11.28 18.00 -9.08
C ASP A 181 10.45 17.67 -7.84
N GLY A 182 9.94 18.70 -7.23
CA GLY A 182 9.02 18.64 -6.10
C GLY A 182 9.63 19.07 -4.78
N SER A 183 8.82 19.71 -3.97
CA SER A 183 9.22 20.23 -2.65
C SER A 183 9.12 19.20 -1.54
N GLY A 184 8.34 18.14 -1.74
CA GLY A 184 8.01 17.17 -0.69
C GLY A 184 7.14 17.73 0.43
N SER A 185 6.53 18.90 0.25
CA SER A 185 5.70 19.54 1.28
C SER A 185 4.40 18.80 1.55
N LYS A 186 3.89 18.05 0.56
CA LYS A 186 2.63 17.29 0.65
C LYS A 186 2.82 15.78 0.61
N GLY A 187 4.07 15.32 0.49
CA GLY A 187 4.41 13.91 0.42
C GLY A 187 5.44 13.61 -0.66
N TRP A 188 5.37 12.40 -1.16
CA TRP A 188 6.32 11.88 -2.14
C TRP A 188 5.66 10.91 -3.12
N VAL A 189 6.34 10.67 -4.22
CA VAL A 189 5.93 9.74 -5.27
C VAL A 189 7.13 8.97 -5.82
N VAL A 190 6.93 7.68 -6.04
CA VAL A 190 7.85 6.80 -6.77
C VAL A 190 7.17 6.37 -8.06
N LYS A 191 7.79 6.67 -9.19
CA LYS A 191 7.36 6.18 -10.49
C LYS A 191 7.87 4.76 -10.68
N LEU A 192 6.97 3.83 -10.97
CA LEU A 192 7.31 2.44 -11.27
C LEU A 192 7.75 2.31 -12.73
N LYS A 193 8.43 1.20 -13.04
CA LYS A 193 8.76 0.84 -14.42
C LYS A 193 7.51 0.40 -15.17
N GLU A 194 7.60 0.47 -16.48
CA GLU A 194 6.55 0.00 -17.38
C GLU A 194 6.07 -1.42 -17.03
N GLY A 195 4.76 -1.60 -16.91
CA GLY A 195 4.13 -2.88 -16.57
C GLY A 195 4.20 -3.26 -15.08
N GLN A 196 4.96 -2.55 -14.26
CA GLN A 196 4.95 -2.76 -12.81
C GLN A 196 3.72 -2.12 -12.17
N ARG A 197 3.17 -2.78 -11.16
CA ARG A 197 1.97 -2.35 -10.44
C ARG A 197 1.98 -2.78 -8.99
N VAL A 198 1.12 -2.16 -8.20
CA VAL A 198 0.91 -2.50 -6.79
C VAL A 198 -0.57 -2.85 -6.60
N THR A 199 -0.83 -4.09 -6.22
CA THR A 199 -2.19 -4.63 -6.02
C THR A 199 -2.41 -5.23 -4.64
N VAL A 200 -1.41 -5.13 -3.77
CA VAL A 200 -1.46 -5.58 -2.37
C VAL A 200 -1.15 -4.43 -1.43
N LYS A 201 -1.78 -4.46 -0.26
CA LYS A 201 -1.54 -3.47 0.80
C LYS A 201 -0.06 -3.44 1.18
N PRO A 202 0.59 -2.27 1.22
CA PRO A 202 1.93 -2.12 1.78
C PRO A 202 1.97 -2.47 3.27
N THR A 203 3.11 -2.91 3.75
CA THR A 203 3.36 -3.12 5.18
C THR A 203 4.28 -2.01 5.68
N VAL A 204 3.94 -1.39 6.79
CA VAL A 204 4.75 -0.33 7.40
C VAL A 204 5.24 -0.77 8.76
N VAL A 205 6.54 -0.63 8.95
CA VAL A 205 7.20 -1.00 10.17
C VAL A 205 8.33 -0.03 10.45
N LEU A 206 8.37 0.56 11.64
CA LEU A 206 9.41 1.50 12.07
C LEU A 206 9.79 2.54 10.98
N ARG A 207 8.78 3.21 10.43
CA ARG A 207 8.94 4.21 9.37
C ARG A 207 9.51 3.68 8.06
N THR A 208 9.47 2.38 7.86
CA THR A 208 9.82 1.74 6.60
C THR A 208 8.57 1.15 5.97
N ALA A 209 8.29 1.48 4.74
CA ALA A 209 7.24 0.87 3.95
C ALA A 209 7.81 -0.23 3.06
N PHE A 210 7.24 -1.41 3.14
CA PHE A 210 7.53 -2.52 2.24
C PHE A 210 6.39 -2.64 1.23
N VAL A 211 6.71 -2.42 -0.03
CA VAL A 211 5.74 -2.41 -1.11
C VAL A 211 6.04 -3.55 -2.07
N THR A 212 5.07 -4.43 -2.25
CA THR A 212 5.14 -5.50 -3.24
C THR A 212 4.80 -4.94 -4.62
N ILE A 213 5.72 -5.08 -5.55
CA ILE A 213 5.59 -4.69 -6.94
C ILE A 213 5.46 -5.95 -7.79
N ARG A 214 4.46 -5.97 -8.66
CA ARG A 214 4.22 -7.07 -9.58
C ARG A 214 4.29 -6.61 -11.03
N SER A 215 4.83 -7.46 -11.89
CA SER A 215 4.77 -7.32 -13.35
C SER A 215 4.54 -8.67 -14.01
N TYR A 216 3.92 -8.65 -15.19
CA TYR A 216 3.73 -9.86 -15.99
C TYR A 216 4.79 -9.95 -17.07
N THR A 217 5.31 -11.15 -17.29
CA THR A 217 6.42 -11.45 -18.19
C THR A 217 6.05 -12.53 -19.18
N GLY A 218 6.89 -12.70 -20.19
CA GLY A 218 6.63 -13.62 -21.30
C GLY A 218 5.78 -12.98 -22.39
N ASN A 219 5.84 -13.54 -23.58
CA ASN A 219 5.08 -13.05 -24.73
C ASN A 219 3.57 -13.24 -24.56
N ASP A 220 3.18 -14.28 -23.84
CA ASP A 220 1.81 -14.62 -23.49
C ASP A 220 1.35 -14.01 -22.15
N LYS A 221 2.24 -13.29 -21.46
CA LYS A 221 1.99 -12.72 -20.13
C LYS A 221 1.62 -13.75 -19.04
N CYS A 222 1.92 -15.01 -19.25
CA CYS A 222 1.67 -16.08 -18.27
C CYS A 222 2.70 -16.12 -17.14
N GLY A 223 3.88 -15.53 -17.34
CA GLY A 223 4.89 -15.35 -16.29
C GLY A 223 4.61 -14.15 -15.41
N ALA A 224 5.07 -14.18 -14.17
CA ALA A 224 5.01 -13.06 -13.26
C ALA A 224 6.34 -12.86 -12.53
N GLN A 225 6.68 -11.59 -12.30
CA GLN A 225 7.76 -11.18 -11.41
C GLN A 225 7.20 -10.40 -10.24
N THR A 226 7.73 -10.67 -9.07
CA THR A 226 7.38 -9.93 -7.85
C THR A 226 8.67 -9.40 -7.22
N ALA A 227 8.67 -8.12 -6.91
CA ALA A 227 9.73 -7.49 -6.15
C ALA A 227 9.17 -6.85 -4.89
N ILE A 228 9.98 -6.77 -3.84
CA ILE A 228 9.64 -6.03 -2.62
C ILE A 228 10.59 -4.87 -2.50
N LEU A 229 10.03 -3.68 -2.43
CA LEU A 229 10.77 -2.43 -2.32
C LEU A 229 10.61 -1.88 -0.90
N GLY A 230 11.73 -1.64 -0.21
CA GLY A 230 11.76 -0.94 1.07
C GLY A 230 11.94 0.57 0.86
N ILE A 231 11.04 1.35 1.44
CA ILE A 231 10.95 2.79 1.24
C ILE A 231 10.93 3.50 2.58
N ASN A 232 11.71 4.58 2.71
CA ASN A 232 11.58 5.49 3.84
C ASN A 232 10.24 6.23 3.76
N THR A 233 9.42 6.14 4.80
CA THR A 233 8.06 6.70 4.76
C THR A 233 8.05 8.23 4.82
N ALA A 234 9.13 8.86 5.27
CA ALA A 234 9.20 10.31 5.40
C ALA A 234 9.40 11.04 4.05
N ASP A 235 10.14 10.44 3.12
CA ASP A 235 10.51 11.07 1.85
C ASP A 235 10.35 10.17 0.61
N GLY A 236 9.94 8.92 0.80
CA GLY A 236 9.80 7.95 -0.28
C GLY A 236 11.14 7.44 -0.82
N GLY A 237 12.24 7.78 -0.19
CA GLY A 237 13.59 7.51 -0.66
C GLY A 237 14.18 6.21 -0.13
N ALA A 238 15.46 6.05 -0.42
CA ALA A 238 16.24 4.91 0.00
C ALA A 238 16.35 4.79 1.52
N LEU A 239 16.51 3.58 2.01
CA LEU A 239 16.72 3.29 3.44
C LEU A 239 18.18 3.58 3.68
N THR A 240 19.13 3.77 3.37
CA THR A 240 20.52 4.14 3.63
C THR A 240 21.46 2.95 3.47
N PRO A 241 22.44 3.05 2.60
CA PRO A 241 22.63 3.99 1.49
C PRO A 241 21.85 3.59 0.23
N ARG A 242 21.10 2.50 0.26
CA ARG A 242 20.36 1.94 -0.90
C ARG A 242 18.89 1.78 -0.59
N SER A 243 18.09 1.72 -1.62
CA SER A 243 16.65 1.63 -1.46
C SER A 243 16.17 0.25 -1.04
N ALA A 244 16.50 -0.75 -1.80
CA ALA A 244 16.08 -2.13 -1.54
C ALA A 244 16.72 -3.09 -2.53
N ARG A 245 16.60 -4.36 -2.21
CA ARG A 245 16.88 -5.42 -3.16
C ARG A 245 15.58 -6.08 -3.57
N PRO A 246 15.36 -6.32 -4.86
CA PRO A 246 14.19 -7.05 -5.30
C PRO A 246 14.25 -8.49 -4.81
N ILE A 247 13.10 -9.01 -4.41
CA ILE A 247 12.85 -10.41 -4.27
C ILE A 247 12.14 -10.82 -5.55
N VAL A 248 12.81 -11.63 -6.36
CA VAL A 248 12.27 -12.09 -7.64
C VAL A 248 11.97 -13.58 -7.51
N PRO A 249 10.77 -13.97 -7.10
CA PRO A 249 10.39 -15.37 -7.08
C PRO A 249 10.30 -15.91 -8.51
N GLU A 250 10.34 -17.23 -8.63
CA GLU A 250 10.14 -17.89 -9.90
C GLU A 250 8.81 -17.50 -10.54
N ALA A 251 8.78 -17.56 -11.88
CA ALA A 251 7.54 -17.43 -12.63
C ALA A 251 6.48 -18.35 -12.02
N ASN A 252 5.26 -17.99 -11.92
CA ASN A 252 4.14 -18.68 -11.27
C ASN A 252 4.02 -18.53 -9.74
N THR A 253 4.88 -17.78 -9.11
CA THR A 253 4.70 -17.48 -7.69
C THR A 253 3.56 -16.48 -7.52
N ALA A 254 2.64 -16.78 -6.61
CA ALA A 254 1.57 -15.86 -6.26
C ALA A 254 2.13 -14.51 -5.76
N VAL A 255 1.35 -13.45 -5.91
CA VAL A 255 1.72 -12.14 -5.34
C VAL A 255 1.96 -12.29 -3.85
N ALA A 256 3.15 -11.97 -3.41
CA ALA A 256 3.52 -12.00 -2.01
C ALA A 256 3.40 -10.60 -1.40
N GLN A 257 2.79 -10.52 -0.24
CA GLN A 257 2.86 -9.34 0.60
C GLN A 257 4.03 -9.55 1.58
N TYR A 258 4.94 -8.59 1.63
CA TYR A 258 6.00 -8.63 2.62
C TYR A 258 5.42 -8.35 4.02
N SER A 259 5.71 -9.21 4.98
CA SER A 259 5.26 -9.07 6.37
C SER A 259 6.38 -9.36 7.39
N GLY A 260 7.65 -9.34 6.97
CA GLY A 260 8.80 -9.64 7.80
C GLY A 260 9.09 -11.13 7.88
N HIS A 261 9.39 -11.66 9.05
CA HIS A 261 9.62 -13.06 9.29
C HIS A 261 8.32 -13.83 9.55
N LYS A 262 8.32 -15.07 9.17
CA LYS A 262 7.30 -16.06 9.55
C LYS A 262 7.93 -17.14 10.42
N LYS A 263 7.17 -17.72 11.34
CA LYS A 263 7.62 -18.88 12.09
C LYS A 263 7.33 -20.18 11.34
N THR A 264 8.30 -21.06 11.28
CA THR A 264 8.14 -22.42 10.76
C THR A 264 7.44 -23.31 11.79
N ALA A 265 7.00 -24.49 11.38
CA ALA A 265 6.42 -25.48 12.29
C ALA A 265 7.37 -25.88 13.44
N GLY A 266 8.68 -25.81 13.22
CA GLY A 266 9.69 -26.03 14.25
C GLY A 266 9.95 -24.83 15.17
N GLY A 267 9.22 -23.75 15.02
CA GLY A 267 9.35 -22.55 15.85
C GLY A 267 10.48 -21.61 15.41
N LYS A 268 11.25 -21.97 14.39
CA LYS A 268 12.30 -21.12 13.83
C LYS A 268 11.67 -19.98 13.03
N SER A 269 12.21 -18.79 13.17
CA SER A 269 11.81 -17.64 12.38
C SER A 269 12.61 -17.61 11.07
N VAL A 270 11.94 -17.46 9.95
CA VAL A 270 12.57 -17.38 8.64
C VAL A 270 11.99 -16.19 7.85
N PRO A 271 12.77 -15.57 6.94
CA PRO A 271 12.26 -14.51 6.09
C PRO A 271 11.05 -14.97 5.27
N ILE A 272 10.11 -14.08 5.04
CA ILE A 272 8.98 -14.34 4.16
C ILE A 272 9.47 -14.71 2.76
N GLY A 273 8.86 -15.74 2.16
CA GLY A 273 9.29 -16.29 0.88
C GLY A 273 10.32 -17.42 1.00
N CYS A 274 10.96 -17.57 2.15
CA CYS A 274 11.87 -18.66 2.43
C CYS A 274 11.19 -19.79 3.23
N MET A 275 11.81 -20.94 3.29
CA MET A 275 11.34 -22.10 4.05
C MET A 275 12.51 -22.80 4.74
N GLU A 276 12.20 -23.49 5.81
CA GLU A 276 13.17 -24.37 6.45
C GLU A 276 13.12 -25.77 5.82
N LYS A 277 14.25 -26.26 5.36
CA LYS A 277 14.40 -27.60 4.80
C LYS A 277 15.68 -28.26 5.30
N GLY A 278 15.54 -29.36 6.02
CA GLY A 278 16.69 -30.07 6.57
C GLY A 278 17.55 -29.24 7.52
N GLY A 279 16.95 -28.37 8.33
CA GLY A 279 17.65 -27.48 9.27
C GLY A 279 18.33 -26.27 8.63
N LYS A 280 18.15 -26.07 7.34
CA LYS A 280 18.70 -24.91 6.60
C LYS A 280 17.56 -24.05 6.06
N THR A 281 17.75 -22.74 6.07
CA THR A 281 16.84 -21.82 5.41
C THR A 281 17.08 -21.86 3.91
N VAL A 282 16.05 -22.19 3.15
CA VAL A 282 16.06 -22.25 1.69
C VAL A 282 15.13 -21.20 1.14
N CYS A 283 15.64 -20.36 0.24
CA CYS A 283 14.89 -19.30 -0.40
C CYS A 283 14.77 -19.56 -1.90
N PRO A 284 13.70 -19.04 -2.56
CA PRO A 284 13.53 -19.17 -4.01
C PRO A 284 14.72 -18.58 -4.78
N ASN A 285 14.91 -19.07 -5.99
CA ASN A 285 15.94 -18.53 -6.87
C ASN A 285 15.75 -17.03 -7.10
N GLY A 286 16.85 -16.29 -7.05
CA GLY A 286 16.85 -14.83 -7.16
C GLY A 286 16.54 -14.09 -5.85
N TYR A 287 16.15 -14.79 -4.79
CA TYR A 287 16.01 -14.21 -3.47
C TYR A 287 17.37 -14.17 -2.77
N VAL A 288 17.89 -13.00 -2.53
CA VAL A 288 19.18 -12.81 -1.87
C VAL A 288 18.94 -12.18 -0.50
N TYR A 289 18.95 -13.01 0.52
CA TYR A 289 18.71 -12.58 1.88
C TYR A 289 19.97 -12.60 2.77
N ASP A 290 20.98 -13.30 2.35
CA ASP A 290 22.25 -13.48 3.07
C ASP A 290 23.21 -12.29 2.96
N LYS A 291 22.85 -11.32 2.14
CA LYS A 291 23.62 -10.09 1.97
C LYS A 291 22.86 -8.89 2.49
N PRO A 292 23.54 -7.97 3.13
CA PRO A 292 22.92 -6.75 3.58
C PRO A 292 22.22 -6.05 2.42
N VAL A 293 21.00 -5.69 2.64
CA VAL A 293 20.17 -4.88 1.75
C VAL A 293 19.60 -3.74 2.55
N ASN A 294 19.05 -2.76 1.89
CA ASN A 294 18.45 -1.63 2.58
C ASN A 294 17.05 -1.96 3.11
N VAL A 295 16.88 -3.15 3.60
CA VAL A 295 15.66 -3.63 4.23
C VAL A 295 15.96 -3.90 5.69
N ARG A 296 15.25 -3.25 6.57
CA ARG A 296 15.34 -3.49 8.01
C ARG A 296 14.26 -4.45 8.43
N TYR A 297 14.65 -5.39 9.27
CA TYR A 297 13.75 -6.31 9.93
C TYR A 297 13.42 -5.82 11.31
N LEU A 298 12.24 -6.13 11.74
CA LEU A 298 11.85 -5.86 13.12
C LEU A 298 12.36 -6.89 14.08
N ASP A 299 12.39 -8.11 13.64
CA ASP A 299 12.90 -9.19 14.45
C ASP A 299 14.41 -9.28 14.25
N GLU A 300 15.12 -8.47 15.01
CA GLU A 300 16.57 -8.39 15.00
C GLU A 300 17.25 -9.60 15.61
N THR A 301 16.49 -10.51 16.22
CA THR A 301 17.03 -11.74 16.79
C THR A 301 17.37 -12.77 15.73
N GLU A 302 16.91 -12.55 14.50
CA GLU A 302 17.14 -13.45 13.38
C GLU A 302 18.43 -13.12 12.66
N THR A 303 19.40 -13.99 12.80
CA THR A 303 20.69 -13.84 12.16
C THR A 303 20.73 -14.36 10.73
N ASP A 304 19.74 -15.14 10.34
CA ASP A 304 19.70 -15.85 9.05
C ASP A 304 18.90 -15.10 7.98
N GLY A 305 18.56 -13.91 8.21
CA GLY A 305 17.71 -13.15 7.33
C GLY A 305 18.41 -11.96 6.71
N PHE A 306 17.66 -11.03 6.38
CA PHE A 306 18.10 -9.75 5.92
C PHE A 306 18.78 -9.02 7.06
N SER A 307 19.95 -8.55 6.83
CA SER A 307 20.67 -7.78 7.84
C SER A 307 20.01 -6.43 8.07
N THR A 308 19.89 -6.09 9.34
CA THR A 308 19.51 -4.76 9.77
C THR A 308 20.70 -3.83 9.93
N THR A 309 21.90 -4.32 9.71
CA THR A 309 23.09 -3.48 9.83
C THR A 309 23.05 -2.34 8.85
N ALA A 310 23.18 -1.16 9.38
CA ALA A 310 23.28 0.09 8.66
C ALA A 310 24.55 0.15 7.80
#